data_eec40c0efd0fb624d121603fb92483ed
#
_entry.id   eec40c0efd0fb624d121603fb92483ed
#
_cell.length_a   1.000
_cell.length_b   1.000
_cell.length_c   1.000
_cell.angle_alpha   90.00
_cell.angle_beta   90.00
_cell.angle_gamma   90.00
#
_symmetry.space_group_name_H-M   'P 1'
#
loop_
_entity.id
_entity.type
_entity.pdbx_description
1 polymer ?
#
loop_
_entity_poly.entity_id
_entity_poly.type
_entity_poly.pdbx_seq_one_letter_code
_entity_poly.pdbx_strand_id
1 'polypeptide(L)'
;VTGVQTCALPICITITSAATTTRWKYAGDTYKINLIDTPGHVDFTAEVERSLRILDGAVAAYCAVGGVEPQSETVWRQADKYNVPRIAYVNKMDRSGADFFEVVRQMKAVLGANPCPIVVPIGAEETFKGLVDLIKMKAIYWHDETMGADYTVEEIPADLVDEANEWRDKMLEKVAEFDDALMEKYFDDPSTITEEEVLRALRNATVQMAVVPMLCGSSFKNKGVQTLLDYVCAFLPSPLDTENVIGTNPNTGAEEDRKPSDDEKTSALAFKIATDPYVGRLTFFRVYSGKIEAGSYIYNSRSGKKERVSRLFQMHSNKQNPVEVIGAGDIGAGVGFKDIHTGDT
;
A
#
# COMPACT_ATOMS: atom_id res chain seq x y z
N VAL A 1 7.34 -4.78 13.03
CA VAL A 1 6.17 -4.01 12.62
C VAL A 1 5.59 -3.31 13.86
N THR A 2 6.04 -2.15 14.18
CA THR A 2 5.38 -1.33 15.21
C THR A 2 5.27 0.09 14.68
N GLY A 3 4.48 0.23 13.63
CA GLY A 3 3.92 1.49 13.22
C GLY A 3 2.52 1.71 13.77
N VAL A 4 2.14 0.97 14.83
CA VAL A 4 0.95 1.32 15.61
C VAL A 4 1.37 2.45 16.51
N GLN A 5 1.12 3.66 16.07
CA GLN A 5 1.16 4.82 16.95
C GLN A 5 0.05 4.60 17.97
N THR A 6 0.40 4.11 19.16
CA THR A 6 -0.49 4.08 20.30
C THR A 6 -0.76 5.53 20.66
N CYS A 7 -1.86 6.04 20.17
CA CYS A 7 -2.35 7.33 20.62
C CYS A 7 -2.88 7.19 22.03
N ALA A 8 -2.10 7.63 22.99
CA ALA A 8 -2.44 7.63 24.42
C ALA A 8 -3.37 8.80 24.81
N LEU A 9 -3.82 9.61 23.85
CA LEU A 9 -4.69 10.76 24.10
C LEU A 9 -5.95 10.71 23.22
N PRO A 10 -7.09 11.21 23.68
CA PRO A 10 -8.38 11.11 22.98
C PRO A 10 -8.51 11.92 21.69
N ILE A 11 -7.45 12.62 21.26
CA ILE A 11 -7.42 13.41 20.02
C ILE A 11 -6.19 12.95 19.22
N CYS A 12 -6.33 11.86 18.45
CA CYS A 12 -5.27 11.35 17.59
C CYS A 12 -5.63 11.55 16.13
N ILE A 13 -5.32 12.73 15.62
CA ILE A 13 -5.38 13.02 14.19
C ILE A 13 -3.95 13.05 13.69
N THR A 14 -3.61 12.22 12.70
CA THR A 14 -2.34 12.29 11.98
C THR A 14 -2.32 13.62 11.21
N ILE A 15 -1.39 14.50 11.54
CA ILE A 15 -1.29 15.84 10.93
C ILE A 15 -0.31 15.83 9.76
N THR A 16 0.77 15.05 9.87
CA THR A 16 1.84 15.00 8.87
C THR A 16 2.11 13.57 8.43
N SER A 17 2.33 13.38 7.13
CA SER A 17 2.72 12.08 6.60
C SER A 17 4.08 11.63 7.15
N ALA A 18 4.22 10.34 7.43
CA ALA A 18 5.46 9.70 7.87
C ALA A 18 5.88 8.63 6.87
N ALA A 19 7.18 8.60 6.56
CA ALA A 19 7.76 7.56 5.71
C ALA A 19 8.49 6.52 6.57
N THR A 20 8.26 5.25 6.28
CA THR A 20 8.92 4.13 6.96
C THR A 20 9.24 3.04 5.94
N THR A 21 10.44 2.50 6.00
CA THR A 21 10.85 1.38 5.15
C THR A 21 10.87 0.10 5.96
N THR A 22 10.26 -0.96 5.44
CA THR A 22 10.29 -2.31 6.01
C THR A 22 10.68 -3.34 4.97
N ARG A 23 10.98 -4.56 5.42
CA ARG A 23 11.22 -5.71 4.56
C ARG A 23 10.26 -6.82 4.93
N TRP A 24 9.68 -7.44 3.93
CA TRP A 24 8.74 -8.54 4.08
C TRP A 24 9.16 -9.71 3.21
N LYS A 25 9.07 -10.93 3.76
CA LYS A 25 9.33 -12.17 3.00
C LYS A 25 8.01 -12.72 2.49
N TYR A 26 7.90 -12.90 1.19
CA TYR A 26 6.72 -13.49 0.54
C TYR A 26 7.16 -14.37 -0.63
N ALA A 27 6.59 -15.57 -0.77
CA ALA A 27 6.85 -16.52 -1.86
C ALA A 27 8.35 -16.81 -2.12
N GLY A 28 9.18 -16.80 -1.06
CA GLY A 28 10.63 -17.06 -1.14
C GLY A 28 11.49 -15.82 -1.35
N ASP A 29 10.91 -14.70 -1.79
CA ASP A 29 11.60 -13.44 -2.02
C ASP A 29 11.50 -12.48 -0.84
N THR A 30 12.39 -11.52 -0.78
CA THR A 30 12.37 -10.44 0.21
C THR A 30 12.04 -9.11 -0.47
N TYR A 31 10.85 -8.61 -0.20
CA TYR A 31 10.36 -7.32 -0.69
C TYR A 31 10.77 -6.19 0.24
N LYS A 32 11.23 -5.08 -0.34
CA LYS A 32 11.43 -3.82 0.35
C LYS A 32 10.17 -2.98 0.15
N ILE A 33 9.49 -2.63 1.22
CA ILE A 33 8.24 -1.87 1.18
C ILE A 33 8.50 -0.50 1.81
N ASN A 34 8.31 0.57 1.03
CA ASN A 34 8.31 1.94 1.51
C ASN A 34 6.87 2.33 1.84
N LEU A 35 6.58 2.50 3.12
CA LEU A 35 5.26 2.88 3.63
C LEU A 35 5.21 4.39 3.83
N ILE A 36 4.17 5.02 3.31
CA ILE A 36 3.84 6.42 3.64
C ILE A 36 2.51 6.41 4.38
N ASP A 37 2.56 6.70 5.67
CA ASP A 37 1.37 6.93 6.47
C ASP A 37 0.84 8.33 6.20
N THR A 38 -0.41 8.44 5.76
CA THR A 38 -1.04 9.70 5.37
C THR A 38 -2.16 10.07 6.34
N PRO A 39 -2.35 11.37 6.65
CA PRO A 39 -3.49 11.80 7.45
C PRO A 39 -4.81 11.53 6.73
N GLY A 40 -5.82 11.05 7.48
CA GLY A 40 -7.17 10.80 6.94
C GLY A 40 -8.11 12.00 7.05
N HIS A 41 -7.70 13.11 7.67
CA HIS A 41 -8.57 14.26 7.93
C HIS A 41 -8.61 15.22 6.73
N VAL A 42 -9.79 15.76 6.43
CA VAL A 42 -10.03 16.64 5.27
C VAL A 42 -9.16 17.89 5.24
N ASP A 43 -8.75 18.42 6.40
CA ASP A 43 -7.88 19.60 6.48
C ASP A 43 -6.47 19.33 5.94
N PHE A 44 -6.07 18.08 5.79
CA PHE A 44 -4.74 17.67 5.34
C PHE A 44 -4.72 17.05 3.94
N THR A 45 -5.74 17.34 3.12
CA THR A 45 -5.86 16.81 1.75
C THR A 45 -4.63 17.08 0.88
N ALA A 46 -3.95 18.21 1.07
CA ALA A 46 -2.73 18.54 0.34
C ALA A 46 -1.55 17.57 0.65
N GLU A 47 -1.45 17.08 1.90
CA GLU A 47 -0.44 16.07 2.28
C GLU A 47 -0.77 14.71 1.66
N VAL A 48 -2.06 14.35 1.62
CA VAL A 48 -2.54 13.12 0.96
C VAL A 48 -2.25 13.17 -0.53
N GLU A 49 -2.59 14.29 -1.20
CA GLU A 49 -2.39 14.46 -2.64
C GLU A 49 -0.92 14.41 -3.04
N ARG A 50 -0.02 15.01 -2.25
CA ARG A 50 1.43 14.92 -2.46
C ARG A 50 1.93 13.50 -2.34
N SER A 51 1.40 12.74 -1.39
CA SER A 51 1.76 11.34 -1.18
C SER A 51 1.25 10.47 -2.33
N LEU A 52 -0.02 10.60 -2.72
CA LEU A 52 -0.62 9.82 -3.81
C LEU A 52 0.13 9.94 -5.14
N ARG A 53 0.73 11.11 -5.40
CA ARG A 53 1.50 11.34 -6.62
C ARG A 53 2.75 10.46 -6.76
N ILE A 54 3.24 9.92 -5.67
CA ILE A 54 4.48 9.14 -5.63
C ILE A 54 4.25 7.69 -5.22
N LEU A 55 3.00 7.24 -5.04
CA LEU A 55 2.69 5.86 -4.66
C LEU A 55 2.55 4.97 -5.89
N ASP A 56 3.04 3.74 -5.77
CA ASP A 56 2.77 2.67 -6.75
C ASP A 56 1.44 1.99 -6.44
N GLY A 57 1.06 1.90 -5.18
CA GLY A 57 -0.21 1.34 -4.72
C GLY A 57 -0.58 1.83 -3.33
N ALA A 58 -1.79 1.57 -2.89
CA ALA A 58 -2.28 2.01 -1.59
C ALA A 58 -3.06 0.93 -0.84
N VAL A 59 -3.03 1.00 0.48
CA VAL A 59 -3.94 0.27 1.36
C VAL A 59 -4.96 1.26 1.90
N ALA A 60 -6.20 1.12 1.47
CA ALA A 60 -7.33 1.91 1.96
C ALA A 60 -7.88 1.26 3.25
N ALA A 61 -7.63 1.88 4.40
CA ALA A 61 -8.05 1.37 5.69
C ALA A 61 -9.43 1.92 6.08
N TYR A 62 -10.38 1.03 6.34
CA TYR A 62 -11.74 1.34 6.80
C TYR A 62 -11.94 0.84 8.22
N CYS A 63 -12.84 1.50 8.95
CA CYS A 63 -13.26 1.03 10.27
C CYS A 63 -14.42 0.05 10.10
N ALA A 64 -14.34 -1.15 10.72
CA ALA A 64 -15.41 -2.15 10.64
C ALA A 64 -16.74 -1.67 11.27
N VAL A 65 -16.70 -0.67 12.14
CA VAL A 65 -17.88 -0.07 12.79
C VAL A 65 -18.37 1.17 12.04
N GLY A 66 -17.44 2.07 11.65
CA GLY A 66 -17.79 3.33 10.97
C GLY A 66 -18.03 3.18 9.46
N GLY A 67 -17.49 2.13 8.86
CA GLY A 67 -17.61 1.89 7.43
C GLY A 67 -16.95 2.93 6.56
N VAL A 68 -17.62 3.32 5.48
CA VAL A 68 -17.17 4.37 4.56
C VAL A 68 -17.64 5.73 5.06
N GLU A 69 -16.70 6.52 5.56
CA GLU A 69 -16.94 7.88 6.05
C GLU A 69 -16.70 8.92 4.93
N PRO A 70 -17.22 10.16 5.04
CA PRO A 70 -16.99 11.21 4.03
C PRO A 70 -15.51 11.49 3.73
N GLN A 71 -14.66 11.33 4.74
CA GLN A 71 -13.22 11.48 4.62
C GLN A 71 -12.63 10.37 3.74
N SER A 72 -13.12 9.14 3.90
CA SER A 72 -12.72 8.00 3.08
C SER A 72 -13.07 8.22 1.60
N GLU A 73 -14.25 8.80 1.33
CA GLU A 73 -14.68 9.13 -0.03
C GLU A 73 -13.74 10.17 -0.67
N THR A 74 -13.38 11.23 0.07
CA THR A 74 -12.49 12.27 -0.43
C THR A 74 -11.13 11.69 -0.85
N VAL A 75 -10.51 10.88 0.02
CA VAL A 75 -9.22 10.23 -0.27
C VAL A 75 -9.35 9.23 -1.42
N TRP A 76 -10.48 8.50 -1.49
CA TRP A 76 -10.76 7.57 -2.57
C TRP A 76 -10.77 8.25 -3.93
N ARG A 77 -11.51 9.38 -4.06
CA ARG A 77 -11.59 10.17 -5.29
C ARG A 77 -10.22 10.76 -5.69
N GLN A 78 -9.42 11.15 -4.71
CA GLN A 78 -8.05 11.60 -4.99
C GLN A 78 -7.18 10.46 -5.52
N ALA A 79 -7.29 9.26 -4.96
CA ALA A 79 -6.55 8.10 -5.46
C ALA A 79 -6.98 7.70 -6.88
N ASP A 80 -8.27 7.87 -7.24
CA ASP A 80 -8.75 7.70 -8.62
C ASP A 80 -8.08 8.69 -9.58
N LYS A 81 -7.96 9.97 -9.18
CA LYS A 81 -7.30 11.00 -9.97
C LYS A 81 -5.85 10.68 -10.33
N TYR A 82 -5.14 9.97 -9.46
CA TYR A 82 -3.74 9.59 -9.64
C TYR A 82 -3.55 8.14 -10.14
N ASN A 83 -4.65 7.44 -10.48
CA ASN A 83 -4.62 6.07 -10.95
C ASN A 83 -3.84 5.12 -10.01
N VAL A 84 -4.04 5.26 -8.69
CA VAL A 84 -3.36 4.45 -7.70
C VAL A 84 -4.13 3.15 -7.43
N PRO A 85 -3.59 1.96 -7.78
CA PRO A 85 -4.18 0.67 -7.44
C PRO A 85 -4.30 0.48 -5.94
N ARG A 86 -5.35 -0.20 -5.48
CA ARG A 86 -5.69 -0.27 -4.06
C ARG A 86 -6.10 -1.65 -3.60
N ILE A 87 -5.73 -1.93 -2.35
CA ILE A 87 -6.30 -3.00 -1.51
C ILE A 87 -7.09 -2.33 -0.40
N ALA A 88 -8.26 -2.83 -0.05
CA ALA A 88 -9.03 -2.36 1.08
C ALA A 88 -8.78 -3.25 2.32
N TYR A 89 -8.57 -2.63 3.46
CA TYR A 89 -8.38 -3.32 4.74
C TYR A 89 -9.40 -2.83 5.77
N VAL A 90 -10.31 -3.71 6.16
CA VAL A 90 -11.33 -3.41 7.18
C VAL A 90 -10.76 -3.71 8.56
N ASN A 91 -10.37 -2.65 9.25
CA ASN A 91 -9.70 -2.70 10.55
C ASN A 91 -10.70 -2.61 11.71
N LYS A 92 -10.25 -2.97 12.89
CA LYS A 92 -11.02 -2.93 14.15
C LYS A 92 -12.16 -3.93 14.19
N MET A 93 -11.95 -5.13 13.62
CA MET A 93 -12.90 -6.24 13.67
C MET A 93 -13.20 -6.73 15.10
N ASP A 94 -12.36 -6.36 16.05
CA ASP A 94 -12.47 -6.66 17.48
C ASP A 94 -13.37 -5.69 18.28
N ARG A 95 -13.95 -4.67 17.63
CA ARG A 95 -14.82 -3.71 18.27
C ARG A 95 -16.29 -4.09 18.18
N SER A 96 -17.07 -3.72 19.19
CA SER A 96 -18.53 -3.90 19.17
C SER A 96 -19.16 -3.14 18.00
N GLY A 97 -20.06 -3.80 17.26
CA GLY A 97 -20.67 -3.30 16.04
C GLY A 97 -19.85 -3.49 14.78
N ALA A 98 -18.76 -4.28 14.81
CA ALA A 98 -17.93 -4.55 13.65
C ALA A 98 -18.66 -5.45 12.64
N ASP A 99 -18.80 -4.98 11.40
CA ASP A 99 -19.39 -5.71 10.28
C ASP A 99 -18.56 -5.53 9.01
N PHE A 100 -17.86 -6.59 8.61
CA PHE A 100 -17.04 -6.61 7.40
C PHE A 100 -17.90 -6.46 6.14
N PHE A 101 -19.00 -7.19 6.06
CA PHE A 101 -19.83 -7.22 4.86
C PHE A 101 -20.63 -5.93 4.66
N GLU A 102 -20.94 -5.22 5.76
CA GLU A 102 -21.52 -3.87 5.65
C GLU A 102 -20.54 -2.92 4.96
N VAL A 103 -19.26 -2.97 5.31
CA VAL A 103 -18.23 -2.15 4.65
C VAL A 103 -18.11 -2.50 3.16
N VAL A 104 -18.17 -3.80 2.80
CA VAL A 104 -18.20 -4.25 1.39
C VAL A 104 -19.39 -3.62 0.64
N ARG A 105 -20.59 -3.63 1.24
CA ARG A 105 -21.80 -3.01 0.65
C ARG A 105 -21.65 -1.50 0.48
N GLN A 106 -21.13 -0.82 1.49
CA GLN A 106 -20.91 0.63 1.45
C GLN A 106 -19.88 1.04 0.41
N MET A 107 -18.77 0.28 0.26
CA MET A 107 -17.79 0.55 -0.80
C MET A 107 -18.41 0.53 -2.19
N LYS A 108 -19.31 -0.44 -2.44
CA LYS A 108 -20.03 -0.51 -3.71
C LYS A 108 -21.03 0.65 -3.86
N ALA A 109 -21.82 0.93 -2.82
CA ALA A 109 -22.92 1.89 -2.89
C ALA A 109 -22.45 3.36 -2.88
N VAL A 110 -21.43 3.69 -2.07
CA VAL A 110 -20.97 5.08 -1.84
C VAL A 110 -19.81 5.43 -2.76
N LEU A 111 -18.81 4.53 -2.87
CA LEU A 111 -17.61 4.81 -3.65
C LEU A 111 -17.76 4.41 -5.13
N GLY A 112 -18.77 3.61 -5.48
CA GLY A 112 -18.88 3.01 -6.82
C GLY A 112 -17.73 2.04 -7.12
N ALA A 113 -17.06 1.54 -6.10
CA ALA A 113 -15.95 0.59 -6.23
C ALA A 113 -16.45 -0.81 -6.60
N ASN A 114 -15.54 -1.65 -7.08
CA ASN A 114 -15.76 -3.07 -7.31
C ASN A 114 -15.03 -3.90 -6.22
N PRO A 115 -15.56 -3.97 -4.99
CA PRO A 115 -14.92 -4.68 -3.89
C PRO A 115 -14.96 -6.19 -4.13
N CYS A 116 -13.84 -6.86 -3.86
CA CYS A 116 -13.68 -8.29 -3.97
C CYS A 116 -13.14 -8.85 -2.64
N PRO A 117 -14.01 -9.33 -1.73
CA PRO A 117 -13.56 -10.05 -0.55
C PRO A 117 -12.70 -11.23 -0.92
N ILE A 118 -11.48 -11.25 -0.39
CA ILE A 118 -10.53 -12.36 -0.53
C ILE A 118 -10.33 -13.11 0.78
N VAL A 119 -11.01 -12.67 1.82
CA VAL A 119 -11.10 -13.32 3.12
C VAL A 119 -12.51 -13.24 3.67
N VAL A 120 -12.85 -14.16 4.57
CA VAL A 120 -14.05 -14.14 5.41
C VAL A 120 -13.63 -14.11 6.88
N PRO A 121 -14.17 -13.21 7.72
CA PRO A 121 -13.80 -13.17 9.13
C PRO A 121 -14.31 -14.42 9.88
N ILE A 122 -13.50 -14.92 10.82
CA ILE A 122 -13.91 -15.96 11.78
C ILE A 122 -14.29 -15.26 13.09
N GLY A 123 -15.61 -15.10 13.28
CA GLY A 123 -16.16 -14.29 14.36
C GLY A 123 -16.07 -12.79 14.10
N ALA A 124 -16.68 -12.04 14.99
CA ALA A 124 -16.67 -10.59 15.00
C ALA A 124 -16.63 -10.08 16.43
N GLU A 125 -16.30 -8.82 16.63
CA GLU A 125 -16.24 -8.19 17.95
C GLU A 125 -15.29 -8.94 18.91
N GLU A 126 -15.75 -9.27 20.10
CA GLU A 126 -14.96 -10.03 21.10
C GLU A 126 -14.65 -11.46 20.64
N THR A 127 -15.44 -12.01 19.73
CA THR A 127 -15.25 -13.35 19.17
C THR A 127 -14.33 -13.39 17.95
N PHE A 128 -13.85 -12.24 17.46
CA PHE A 128 -12.95 -12.17 16.32
C PHE A 128 -11.60 -12.85 16.64
N LYS A 129 -11.35 -14.00 16.05
CA LYS A 129 -10.16 -14.82 16.32
C LYS A 129 -9.31 -15.11 15.10
N GLY A 130 -9.85 -14.93 13.90
CA GLY A 130 -9.13 -15.27 12.68
C GLY A 130 -9.87 -14.88 11.42
N LEU A 131 -9.42 -15.42 10.31
CA LEU A 131 -10.05 -15.28 9.01
C LEU A 131 -9.91 -16.55 8.16
N VAL A 132 -10.81 -16.75 7.24
CA VAL A 132 -10.67 -17.74 6.16
C VAL A 132 -10.07 -17.04 4.96
N ASP A 133 -8.95 -17.52 4.48
CA ASP A 133 -8.32 -17.12 3.23
C ASP A 133 -8.99 -17.84 2.07
N LEU A 134 -9.70 -17.11 1.23
CA LEU A 134 -10.47 -17.67 0.11
C LEU A 134 -9.61 -18.09 -1.09
N ILE A 135 -8.38 -17.62 -1.16
CA ILE A 135 -7.43 -17.98 -2.22
C ILE A 135 -6.84 -19.34 -1.89
N LYS A 136 -6.37 -19.53 -0.65
CA LYS A 136 -5.74 -20.76 -0.17
C LYS A 136 -6.75 -21.78 0.34
N MET A 137 -7.98 -21.36 0.60
CA MET A 137 -9.03 -22.16 1.27
C MET A 137 -8.54 -22.76 2.58
N LYS A 138 -8.02 -21.89 3.44
CA LYS A 138 -7.52 -22.23 4.78
C LYS A 138 -7.99 -21.20 5.80
N ALA A 139 -8.15 -21.66 7.04
CA ALA A 139 -8.41 -20.78 8.18
C ALA A 139 -7.09 -20.35 8.82
N ILE A 140 -6.98 -19.09 9.17
CA ILE A 140 -5.81 -18.48 9.83
C ILE A 140 -6.26 -17.96 11.20
N TYR A 141 -5.61 -18.44 12.27
CA TYR A 141 -5.90 -18.06 13.65
C TYR A 141 -4.68 -17.40 14.28
N TRP A 142 -4.88 -16.23 14.89
CA TRP A 142 -3.85 -15.53 15.65
C TRP A 142 -3.97 -15.80 17.14
N HIS A 143 -2.83 -16.00 17.80
CA HIS A 143 -2.76 -16.32 19.21
C HIS A 143 -2.61 -15.04 20.05
N ASP A 144 -3.55 -14.81 20.97
CA ASP A 144 -3.57 -13.63 21.83
C ASP A 144 -2.39 -13.61 22.82
N GLU A 145 -1.88 -14.78 23.21
CA GLU A 145 -0.73 -14.95 24.12
C GLU A 145 0.55 -14.34 23.58
N THR A 146 0.71 -14.31 22.26
CA THR A 146 1.85 -13.69 21.57
C THR A 146 1.51 -12.32 20.98
N MET A 147 0.40 -11.73 21.37
CA MET A 147 -0.13 -10.47 20.82
C MET A 147 -0.21 -10.52 19.28
N GLY A 148 -0.66 -11.64 18.72
CA GLY A 148 -0.83 -11.84 17.28
C GLY A 148 0.47 -11.94 16.48
N ALA A 149 1.63 -12.13 17.13
CA ALA A 149 2.89 -12.36 16.43
C ALA A 149 2.92 -13.74 15.78
N ASP A 150 2.37 -14.74 16.47
CA ASP A 150 2.25 -16.10 15.97
C ASP A 150 0.83 -16.41 15.51
N TYR A 151 0.72 -17.20 14.47
CA TYR A 151 -0.54 -17.68 13.91
C TYR A 151 -0.43 -19.12 13.45
N THR A 152 -1.57 -19.80 13.38
CA THR A 152 -1.70 -21.15 12.80
C THR A 152 -2.55 -21.09 11.55
N VAL A 153 -2.24 -21.99 10.62
CA VAL A 153 -3.03 -22.23 9.39
C VAL A 153 -3.65 -23.60 9.52
N GLU A 154 -4.97 -23.66 9.44
CA GLU A 154 -5.77 -24.85 9.71
C GLU A 154 -6.79 -25.09 8.59
N GLU A 155 -7.46 -26.22 8.62
CA GLU A 155 -8.61 -26.47 7.76
C GLU A 155 -9.77 -25.52 8.15
N ILE A 156 -10.61 -25.19 7.16
CA ILE A 156 -11.78 -24.36 7.40
C ILE A 156 -12.75 -25.10 8.35
N PRO A 157 -13.23 -24.46 9.43
CA PRO A 157 -14.25 -25.05 10.29
C PRO A 157 -15.49 -25.48 9.51
N ALA A 158 -16.07 -26.62 9.87
CA ALA A 158 -17.17 -27.23 9.11
C ALA A 158 -18.39 -26.30 8.98
N ASP A 159 -18.63 -25.44 9.94
CA ASP A 159 -19.70 -24.44 9.96
C ASP A 159 -19.46 -23.23 9.04
N LEU A 160 -18.22 -23.05 8.58
CA LEU A 160 -17.83 -21.96 7.67
C LEU A 160 -17.51 -22.41 6.23
N VAL A 161 -17.50 -23.72 5.98
CA VAL A 161 -17.12 -24.25 4.65
C VAL A 161 -18.08 -23.76 3.56
N ASP A 162 -19.38 -23.80 3.81
CA ASP A 162 -20.39 -23.38 2.82
C ASP A 162 -20.28 -21.87 2.53
N GLU A 163 -20.12 -21.06 3.56
CA GLU A 163 -19.92 -19.60 3.41
C GLU A 163 -18.62 -19.29 2.65
N ALA A 164 -17.53 -19.99 3.00
CA ALA A 164 -16.24 -19.81 2.32
C ALA A 164 -16.33 -20.20 0.83
N ASN A 165 -17.00 -21.29 0.50
CA ASN A 165 -17.21 -21.69 -0.90
C ASN A 165 -18.06 -20.67 -1.66
N GLU A 166 -19.14 -20.16 -1.07
CA GLU A 166 -19.97 -19.12 -1.70
C GLU A 166 -19.16 -17.84 -1.99
N TRP A 167 -18.35 -17.38 -1.03
CA TRP A 167 -17.53 -16.20 -1.23
C TRP A 167 -16.36 -16.43 -2.20
N ARG A 168 -15.78 -17.65 -2.19
CA ARG A 168 -14.78 -18.03 -3.18
C ARG A 168 -15.37 -18.01 -4.59
N ASP A 169 -16.55 -18.57 -4.79
CA ASP A 169 -17.21 -18.59 -6.09
C ASP A 169 -17.47 -17.15 -6.59
N LYS A 170 -18.03 -16.26 -5.75
CA LYS A 170 -18.20 -14.84 -6.06
C LYS A 170 -16.89 -14.13 -6.38
N MET A 171 -15.79 -14.50 -5.73
CA MET A 171 -14.46 -13.97 -6.02
C MET A 171 -13.98 -14.45 -7.39
N LEU A 172 -14.09 -15.74 -7.69
CA LEU A 172 -13.67 -16.32 -8.96
C LEU A 172 -14.47 -15.77 -10.13
N GLU A 173 -15.80 -15.70 -10.02
CA GLU A 173 -16.67 -15.07 -11.02
C GLU A 173 -16.18 -13.65 -11.37
N LYS A 174 -15.91 -12.86 -10.33
CA LYS A 174 -15.49 -11.46 -10.50
C LYS A 174 -14.12 -11.30 -11.16
N VAL A 175 -13.16 -12.17 -10.87
CA VAL A 175 -11.80 -12.05 -11.40
C VAL A 175 -11.62 -12.77 -12.73
N ALA A 176 -12.46 -13.75 -13.03
CA ALA A 176 -12.47 -14.42 -14.32
C ALA A 176 -12.72 -13.46 -15.50
N GLU A 177 -13.45 -12.37 -15.29
CA GLU A 177 -13.67 -11.35 -16.31
C GLU A 177 -12.36 -10.67 -16.80
N PHE A 178 -11.26 -10.81 -16.05
CA PHE A 178 -9.96 -10.17 -16.32
C PHE A 178 -8.84 -11.14 -16.68
N ASP A 179 -9.16 -12.43 -16.86
CA ASP A 179 -8.20 -13.47 -17.25
C ASP A 179 -8.93 -14.55 -18.08
N ASP A 180 -8.74 -14.55 -19.39
CA ASP A 180 -9.43 -15.45 -20.32
C ASP A 180 -9.21 -16.94 -19.99
N ALA A 181 -8.00 -17.30 -19.56
CA ALA A 181 -7.68 -18.68 -19.18
C ALA A 181 -8.40 -19.11 -17.90
N LEU A 182 -8.54 -18.20 -16.95
CA LEU A 182 -9.32 -18.44 -15.71
C LEU A 182 -10.81 -18.54 -16.04
N MET A 183 -11.31 -17.68 -16.92
CA MET A 183 -12.70 -17.68 -17.35
C MET A 183 -13.09 -19.03 -17.99
N GLU A 184 -12.23 -19.56 -18.87
CA GLU A 184 -12.45 -20.84 -19.52
C GLU A 184 -12.57 -21.97 -18.49
N LYS A 185 -11.65 -22.04 -17.54
CA LYS A 185 -11.69 -23.02 -16.44
C LYS A 185 -12.88 -22.82 -15.51
N TYR A 186 -13.25 -21.57 -15.21
CA TYR A 186 -14.39 -21.29 -14.35
C TYR A 186 -15.70 -21.83 -14.90
N PHE A 187 -15.90 -21.78 -16.23
CA PHE A 187 -17.09 -22.36 -16.88
C PHE A 187 -17.01 -23.85 -17.09
N ASP A 188 -15.81 -24.40 -17.29
CA ASP A 188 -15.64 -25.85 -17.54
C ASP A 188 -15.61 -26.64 -16.22
N ASP A 189 -14.64 -26.38 -15.36
CA ASP A 189 -14.51 -26.98 -14.04
C ASP A 189 -13.75 -26.07 -13.07
N PRO A 190 -14.45 -25.31 -12.20
CA PRO A 190 -13.82 -24.40 -11.23
C PRO A 190 -12.88 -25.11 -10.24
N SER A 191 -13.01 -26.42 -10.05
CA SER A 191 -12.15 -27.18 -9.14
C SER A 191 -10.71 -27.32 -9.64
N THR A 192 -10.47 -27.09 -10.93
CA THR A 192 -9.16 -27.15 -11.57
C THR A 192 -8.37 -25.84 -11.45
N ILE A 193 -9.00 -24.78 -10.95
CA ILE A 193 -8.36 -23.47 -10.78
C ILE A 193 -7.35 -23.52 -9.65
N THR A 194 -6.11 -23.22 -9.95
CA THR A 194 -5.00 -23.22 -8.99
C THR A 194 -4.90 -21.89 -8.23
N GLU A 195 -4.24 -21.92 -7.06
CA GLU A 195 -3.93 -20.71 -6.29
C GLU A 195 -3.16 -19.67 -7.12
N GLU A 196 -2.17 -20.12 -7.91
CA GLU A 196 -1.35 -19.24 -8.76
C GLU A 196 -2.17 -18.51 -9.83
N GLU A 197 -3.15 -19.18 -10.42
CA GLU A 197 -4.05 -18.58 -11.41
C GLU A 197 -4.94 -17.50 -10.77
N VAL A 198 -5.46 -17.77 -9.58
CA VAL A 198 -6.25 -16.80 -8.82
C VAL A 198 -5.40 -15.58 -8.44
N LEU A 199 -4.19 -15.80 -7.94
CA LEU A 199 -3.26 -14.72 -7.58
C LEU A 199 -2.92 -13.85 -8.78
N ARG A 200 -2.64 -14.47 -9.95
CA ARG A 200 -2.35 -13.75 -11.19
C ARG A 200 -3.55 -12.90 -11.66
N ALA A 201 -4.74 -13.49 -11.68
CA ALA A 201 -5.96 -12.79 -12.12
C ALA A 201 -6.30 -11.62 -11.18
N LEU A 202 -6.23 -11.84 -9.85
CA LEU A 202 -6.43 -10.77 -8.86
C LEU A 202 -5.40 -9.64 -9.01
N ARG A 203 -4.12 -9.98 -9.22
CA ARG A 203 -3.09 -8.98 -9.46
C ARG A 203 -3.40 -8.14 -10.70
N ASN A 204 -3.71 -8.79 -11.82
CA ASN A 204 -4.02 -8.12 -13.08
C ASN A 204 -5.23 -7.17 -12.91
N ALA A 205 -6.31 -7.65 -12.31
CA ALA A 205 -7.50 -6.87 -12.05
C ALA A 205 -7.26 -5.72 -11.07
N THR A 206 -6.38 -5.91 -10.06
CA THR A 206 -6.02 -4.87 -9.10
C THR A 206 -5.17 -3.77 -9.71
N VAL A 207 -4.14 -4.13 -10.49
CA VAL A 207 -3.25 -3.17 -11.17
C VAL A 207 -4.03 -2.35 -12.20
N GLN A 208 -4.99 -2.95 -12.89
CA GLN A 208 -5.91 -2.25 -13.80
C GLN A 208 -7.00 -1.43 -13.07
N MET A 209 -7.03 -1.46 -11.75
CA MET A 209 -8.06 -0.84 -10.90
C MET A 209 -9.50 -1.30 -11.19
N ALA A 210 -9.64 -2.45 -11.81
CA ALA A 210 -10.92 -3.04 -12.14
C ALA A 210 -11.60 -3.68 -10.92
N VAL A 211 -10.78 -4.19 -9.98
CA VAL A 211 -11.20 -4.86 -8.75
C VAL A 211 -10.41 -4.32 -7.56
N VAL A 212 -11.04 -4.28 -6.40
CA VAL A 212 -10.40 -3.91 -5.13
C VAL A 212 -10.43 -5.12 -4.19
N PRO A 213 -9.31 -5.85 -4.03
CA PRO A 213 -9.23 -6.92 -3.04
C PRO A 213 -9.51 -6.40 -1.64
N MET A 214 -10.31 -7.12 -0.87
CA MET A 214 -10.71 -6.73 0.48
C MET A 214 -10.28 -7.77 1.52
N LEU A 215 -9.62 -7.27 2.55
CA LEU A 215 -9.24 -8.03 3.74
C LEU A 215 -9.84 -7.38 4.99
N CYS A 216 -9.78 -8.12 6.09
CA CYS A 216 -10.15 -7.59 7.39
C CYS A 216 -9.16 -8.01 8.48
N GLY A 217 -9.27 -7.36 9.63
CA GLY A 217 -8.45 -7.69 10.79
C GLY A 217 -8.56 -6.69 11.93
N SER A 218 -7.68 -6.85 12.89
CA SER A 218 -7.49 -5.92 14.01
C SER A 218 -6.00 -5.58 14.13
N SER A 219 -5.62 -4.40 13.64
CA SER A 219 -4.22 -3.94 13.73
C SER A 219 -3.77 -3.76 15.17
N PHE A 220 -4.68 -3.40 16.09
CA PHE A 220 -4.37 -3.26 17.52
C PHE A 220 -3.99 -4.60 18.16
N LYS A 221 -4.68 -5.68 17.77
CA LYS A 221 -4.39 -7.05 18.22
C LYS A 221 -3.42 -7.78 17.29
N ASN A 222 -2.88 -7.10 16.28
CA ASN A 222 -1.98 -7.64 15.25
C ASN A 222 -2.57 -8.86 14.49
N LYS A 223 -3.91 -8.96 14.39
CA LYS A 223 -4.61 -10.03 13.67
C LYS A 223 -4.90 -9.60 12.24
N GLY A 224 -4.45 -10.38 11.24
CA GLY A 224 -4.64 -10.12 9.81
C GLY A 224 -3.60 -9.21 9.17
N VAL A 225 -2.63 -8.66 9.93
CA VAL A 225 -1.60 -7.75 9.40
C VAL A 225 -0.59 -8.50 8.52
N GLN A 226 -0.19 -9.70 8.91
CA GLN A 226 0.73 -10.53 8.14
C GLN A 226 0.11 -10.90 6.79
N THR A 227 -1.15 -11.35 6.79
CA THR A 227 -1.90 -11.65 5.56
C THR A 227 -2.05 -10.42 4.67
N LEU A 228 -2.28 -9.24 5.24
CA LEU A 228 -2.31 -7.99 4.48
C LEU A 228 -0.96 -7.73 3.79
N LEU A 229 0.16 -7.90 4.49
CA LEU A 229 1.50 -7.69 3.92
C LEU A 229 1.83 -8.70 2.81
N ASP A 230 1.39 -9.95 2.95
CA ASP A 230 1.50 -10.96 1.90
C ASP A 230 0.78 -10.49 0.63
N TYR A 231 -0.47 -10.04 0.76
CA TYR A 231 -1.25 -9.60 -0.38
C TYR A 231 -0.89 -8.21 -0.90
N VAL A 232 -0.27 -7.35 -0.11
CA VAL A 232 0.41 -6.15 -0.62
C VAL A 232 1.52 -6.55 -1.59
N CYS A 233 2.35 -7.54 -1.24
CA CYS A 233 3.40 -8.05 -2.13
C CYS A 233 2.81 -8.76 -3.37
N ALA A 234 1.68 -9.48 -3.21
CA ALA A 234 1.07 -10.22 -4.30
C ALA A 234 0.37 -9.31 -5.32
N PHE A 235 -0.37 -8.29 -4.89
CA PHE A 235 -1.32 -7.57 -5.74
C PHE A 235 -0.96 -6.15 -6.09
N LEU A 236 -0.23 -5.42 -5.23
CA LEU A 236 0.14 -4.05 -5.55
C LEU A 236 1.35 -4.02 -6.51
N PRO A 237 1.37 -3.06 -7.44
CA PRO A 237 2.47 -2.95 -8.38
C PRO A 237 3.77 -2.51 -7.70
N SER A 238 4.87 -2.94 -8.26
CA SER A 238 6.20 -2.43 -7.99
C SER A 238 6.56 -1.31 -8.99
N PRO A 239 7.65 -0.56 -8.77
CA PRO A 239 8.12 0.40 -9.77
C PRO A 239 8.40 -0.20 -11.15
N LEU A 240 8.63 -1.53 -11.23
CA LEU A 240 8.85 -2.24 -12.50
C LEU A 240 7.55 -2.55 -13.25
N ASP A 241 6.42 -2.52 -12.57
CA ASP A 241 5.09 -2.78 -13.15
C ASP A 241 4.40 -1.49 -13.62
N THR A 242 4.95 -0.33 -13.26
CA THR A 242 4.41 0.98 -13.65
C THR A 242 5.02 1.45 -14.97
N GLU A 243 4.30 2.33 -15.67
CA GLU A 243 4.85 2.94 -16.87
C GLU A 243 6.11 3.74 -16.57
N ASN A 244 7.00 3.81 -17.57
CA ASN A 244 8.21 4.62 -17.48
C ASN A 244 7.86 6.09 -17.20
N VAL A 245 8.71 6.77 -16.47
CA VAL A 245 8.50 8.19 -16.21
C VAL A 245 8.93 9.01 -17.41
N ILE A 246 8.00 9.74 -17.98
CA ILE A 246 8.26 10.69 -19.07
C ILE A 246 8.54 12.06 -18.46
N GLY A 247 9.65 12.66 -18.85
CA GLY A 247 10.06 14.00 -18.43
C GLY A 247 10.58 14.84 -19.58
N THR A 248 10.65 16.14 -19.39
CA THR A 248 11.22 17.05 -20.38
C THR A 248 12.66 17.38 -20.01
N ASN A 249 13.58 17.17 -20.94
CA ASN A 249 14.98 17.57 -20.76
C ASN A 249 15.08 19.09 -20.68
N PRO A 250 15.59 19.65 -19.57
CA PRO A 250 15.60 21.09 -19.36
C PRO A 250 16.53 21.86 -20.33
N ASN A 251 17.49 21.17 -20.96
CA ASN A 251 18.44 21.81 -21.88
C ASN A 251 17.97 21.76 -23.34
N THR A 252 17.27 20.69 -23.75
CA THR A 252 16.88 20.48 -25.15
C THR A 252 15.39 20.67 -25.39
N GLY A 253 14.56 20.65 -24.34
CA GLY A 253 13.10 20.67 -24.43
C GLY A 253 12.49 19.37 -24.98
N ALA A 254 13.31 18.34 -25.26
CA ALA A 254 12.84 17.05 -25.75
C ALA A 254 12.26 16.21 -24.63
N GLU A 255 11.23 15.43 -24.94
CA GLU A 255 10.74 14.39 -24.04
C GLU A 255 11.76 13.26 -23.92
N GLU A 256 12.02 12.84 -22.71
CA GLU A 256 12.89 11.70 -22.38
C GLU A 256 12.14 10.73 -21.50
N ASP A 257 12.25 9.44 -21.83
CA ASP A 257 11.75 8.31 -21.07
C ASP A 257 12.81 7.84 -20.06
N ARG A 258 12.38 7.44 -18.86
CA ARG A 258 13.24 6.93 -17.78
C ARG A 258 12.69 5.62 -17.24
N LYS A 259 13.48 4.57 -17.36
CA LYS A 259 13.18 3.26 -16.78
C LYS A 259 13.58 3.20 -15.30
N PRO A 260 12.87 2.46 -14.46
CA PRO A 260 13.22 2.27 -13.06
C PRO A 260 14.42 1.33 -12.90
N SER A 261 15.60 1.81 -13.26
CA SER A 261 16.88 1.08 -13.19
C SER A 261 17.96 1.97 -12.60
N ASP A 262 18.83 1.38 -11.78
CA ASP A 262 19.99 2.06 -11.16
C ASP A 262 21.05 2.50 -12.17
N ASP A 263 21.07 1.88 -13.36
CA ASP A 263 22.04 2.17 -14.43
C ASP A 263 21.58 3.31 -15.34
N GLU A 264 20.36 3.78 -15.18
CA GLU A 264 19.81 4.92 -15.92
C GLU A 264 20.33 6.26 -15.40
N LYS A 265 20.08 7.32 -16.18
CA LYS A 265 20.29 8.70 -15.71
C LYS A 265 19.36 8.99 -14.53
N THR A 266 19.88 9.63 -13.52
CA THR A 266 19.13 9.93 -12.30
C THR A 266 17.98 10.89 -12.58
N SER A 267 16.78 10.47 -12.14
CA SER A 267 15.61 11.32 -12.00
C SER A 267 14.92 11.07 -10.65
N ALA A 268 14.59 12.14 -9.96
CA ALA A 268 13.95 12.08 -8.65
C ALA A 268 13.00 13.25 -8.47
N LEU A 269 11.99 13.07 -7.62
CA LEU A 269 11.01 14.10 -7.26
C LEU A 269 11.07 14.38 -5.76
N ALA A 270 11.28 15.63 -5.39
CA ALA A 270 11.15 16.10 -4.02
C ALA A 270 9.66 16.32 -3.70
N PHE A 271 9.08 15.46 -2.85
CA PHE A 271 7.64 15.49 -2.56
C PHE A 271 7.28 16.13 -1.21
N LYS A 272 8.24 16.20 -0.29
CA LYS A 272 8.03 16.78 1.04
C LYS A 272 9.30 17.42 1.59
N ILE A 273 9.15 18.55 2.26
CA ILE A 273 10.22 19.20 3.00
C ILE A 273 9.77 19.37 4.46
N ALA A 274 10.60 18.93 5.37
CA ALA A 274 10.37 19.07 6.80
C ALA A 274 11.54 19.80 7.46
N THR A 275 11.29 20.43 8.60
CA THR A 275 12.34 20.99 9.44
C THR A 275 12.60 20.03 10.59
N ASP A 276 13.84 19.61 10.72
CA ASP A 276 14.30 18.74 11.79
C ASP A 276 15.20 19.53 12.76
N PRO A 277 15.02 19.41 14.10
CA PRO A 277 15.77 20.18 15.06
C PRO A 277 17.29 19.93 15.03
N TYR A 278 17.72 18.75 14.57
CA TYR A 278 19.13 18.31 14.61
C TYR A 278 19.86 18.47 13.28
N VAL A 279 19.17 18.21 12.17
CA VAL A 279 19.79 18.21 10.84
C VAL A 279 19.31 19.39 9.96
N GLY A 280 18.39 20.19 10.47
CA GLY A 280 17.83 21.33 9.75
C GLY A 280 16.81 20.92 8.70
N ARG A 281 16.96 21.42 7.47
CA ARG A 281 16.01 21.16 6.38
C ARG A 281 16.21 19.75 5.81
N LEU A 282 15.20 18.90 5.97
CA LEU A 282 15.16 17.52 5.49
C LEU A 282 14.24 17.44 4.28
N THR A 283 14.78 17.05 3.13
CA THR A 283 14.03 16.89 1.88
C THR A 283 13.75 15.42 1.63
N PHE A 284 12.47 15.04 1.57
CA PHE A 284 12.04 13.72 1.16
C PHE A 284 11.87 13.67 -0.34
N PHE A 285 12.38 12.61 -0.95
CA PHE A 285 12.30 12.42 -2.40
C PHE A 285 12.09 10.95 -2.76
N ARG A 286 11.52 10.73 -3.94
CA ARG A 286 11.45 9.42 -4.60
C ARG A 286 12.40 9.46 -5.79
N VAL A 287 13.24 8.42 -5.91
CA VAL A 287 14.07 8.18 -7.08
C VAL A 287 13.28 7.34 -8.08
N TYR A 288 13.11 7.83 -9.29
CA TYR A 288 12.42 7.09 -10.36
C TYR A 288 13.40 6.31 -11.25
N SER A 289 14.58 6.86 -11.49
CA SER A 289 15.65 6.22 -12.28
C SER A 289 17.01 6.63 -11.77
N GLY A 290 18.02 5.81 -12.02
CA GLY A 290 19.36 6.02 -11.55
C GLY A 290 19.46 5.93 -10.03
N LYS A 291 20.47 6.56 -9.47
CA LYS A 291 20.72 6.60 -8.03
C LYS A 291 21.25 7.95 -7.57
N ILE A 292 20.98 8.26 -6.31
CA ILE A 292 21.52 9.42 -5.62
C ILE A 292 22.52 8.94 -4.57
N GLU A 293 23.74 9.48 -4.59
CA GLU A 293 24.82 9.13 -3.69
C GLU A 293 25.12 10.27 -2.70
N ALA A 294 25.44 9.93 -1.47
CA ALA A 294 25.87 10.88 -0.46
C ALA A 294 27.18 11.57 -0.92
N GLY A 295 27.28 12.86 -0.71
CA GLY A 295 28.45 13.66 -1.15
C GLY A 295 28.42 14.09 -2.62
N SER A 296 27.49 13.58 -3.43
CA SER A 296 27.34 13.91 -4.86
C SER A 296 26.64 15.24 -5.09
N TYR A 297 26.47 15.58 -6.37
CA TYR A 297 25.69 16.73 -6.82
C TYR A 297 24.56 16.26 -7.73
N ILE A 298 23.38 16.83 -7.53
CA ILE A 298 22.22 16.67 -8.43
C ILE A 298 21.89 18.00 -9.10
N TYR A 299 21.22 17.95 -10.24
CA TYR A 299 20.75 19.12 -10.96
C TYR A 299 19.27 19.37 -10.64
N ASN A 300 18.94 20.59 -10.19
CA ASN A 300 17.56 20.99 -9.98
C ASN A 300 17.02 21.62 -11.26
N SER A 301 16.04 20.99 -11.88
CA SER A 301 15.47 21.41 -13.17
C SER A 301 14.78 22.76 -13.10
N ARG A 302 14.14 23.11 -11.96
CA ARG A 302 13.47 24.40 -11.76
C ARG A 302 14.46 25.55 -11.65
N SER A 303 15.48 25.41 -10.80
CA SER A 303 16.43 26.52 -10.54
C SER A 303 17.60 26.57 -11.53
N GLY A 304 17.80 25.52 -12.32
CA GLY A 304 18.94 25.39 -13.23
C GLY A 304 20.31 25.26 -12.52
N LYS A 305 20.31 24.91 -11.23
CA LYS A 305 21.51 24.87 -10.40
C LYS A 305 21.85 23.47 -9.95
N LYS A 306 23.13 23.26 -9.68
CA LYS A 306 23.59 22.03 -8.99
C LYS A 306 23.41 22.18 -7.49
N GLU A 307 22.79 21.18 -6.88
CA GLU A 307 22.57 21.06 -5.45
C GLU A 307 23.46 19.95 -4.88
N ARG A 308 24.07 20.20 -3.73
CA ARG A 308 24.91 19.21 -3.06
C ARG A 308 24.07 18.30 -2.17
N VAL A 309 24.23 17.00 -2.32
CA VAL A 309 23.66 15.97 -1.43
C VAL A 309 24.67 15.72 -0.32
N SER A 310 24.52 16.32 0.85
CA SER A 310 25.51 16.15 1.92
C SER A 310 25.40 14.81 2.62
N ARG A 311 24.19 14.40 3.01
CA ARG A 311 23.89 13.11 3.64
C ARG A 311 22.56 12.58 3.17
N LEU A 312 22.42 11.27 3.13
CA LEU A 312 21.19 10.55 2.78
C LEU A 312 20.73 9.71 3.96
N PHE A 313 19.43 9.54 4.08
CA PHE A 313 18.80 8.78 5.13
C PHE A 313 17.67 7.90 4.59
N GLN A 314 17.64 6.65 5.04
CA GLN A 314 16.46 5.83 5.03
C GLN A 314 15.66 6.16 6.29
N MET A 315 14.43 6.59 6.12
CA MET A 315 13.59 6.99 7.24
C MET A 315 12.86 5.79 7.84
N HIS A 316 12.76 5.79 9.16
CA HIS A 316 11.90 4.88 9.91
C HIS A 316 11.13 5.71 10.94
N SER A 317 9.98 6.24 10.53
CA SER A 317 9.26 7.30 11.26
C SER A 317 10.21 8.49 11.55
N ASN A 318 10.51 8.77 12.80
CA ASN A 318 11.41 9.85 13.20
C ASN A 318 12.90 9.45 13.23
N LYS A 319 13.21 8.15 13.06
CA LYS A 319 14.60 7.68 13.02
C LYS A 319 15.20 7.90 11.64
N GLN A 320 16.39 8.53 11.62
CA GLN A 320 17.18 8.77 10.42
C GLN A 320 18.32 7.74 10.38
N ASN A 321 18.20 6.74 9.51
CA ASN A 321 19.28 5.75 9.31
C ASN A 321 20.14 6.23 8.15
N PRO A 322 21.43 6.60 8.38
CA PRO A 322 22.31 7.06 7.30
C PRO A 322 22.52 5.95 6.27
N VAL A 323 22.49 6.34 5.00
CA VAL A 323 22.80 5.46 3.86
C VAL A 323 23.69 6.19 2.87
N GLU A 324 24.49 5.43 2.11
CA GLU A 324 25.39 5.98 1.11
C GLU A 324 24.69 6.22 -0.23
N VAL A 325 23.68 5.39 -0.55
CA VAL A 325 23.01 5.39 -1.86
C VAL A 325 21.52 5.15 -1.69
N ILE A 326 20.71 5.82 -2.51
CA ILE A 326 19.28 5.57 -2.71
C ILE A 326 19.07 5.35 -4.20
N GLY A 327 18.58 4.16 -4.58
CA GLY A 327 18.42 3.71 -5.96
C GLY A 327 17.02 3.91 -6.52
N ALA A 328 16.83 3.49 -7.77
CA ALA A 328 15.57 3.58 -8.50
C ALA A 328 14.42 2.86 -7.78
N GLY A 329 13.23 3.48 -7.76
CA GLY A 329 12.05 2.99 -7.07
C GLY A 329 12.02 3.26 -5.57
N ASP A 330 13.11 3.76 -4.99
CA ASP A 330 13.23 3.94 -3.55
C ASP A 330 12.82 5.35 -3.09
N ILE A 331 12.46 5.44 -1.82
CA ILE A 331 12.14 6.69 -1.13
C ILE A 331 13.17 6.94 -0.05
N GLY A 332 13.70 8.16 -0.01
CA GLY A 332 14.65 8.56 1.00
C GLY A 332 14.52 10.02 1.38
N ALA A 333 15.38 10.42 2.29
CA ALA A 333 15.51 11.81 2.70
C ALA A 333 16.96 12.27 2.61
N GLY A 334 17.17 13.55 2.31
CA GLY A 334 18.50 14.10 2.21
C GLY A 334 18.60 15.49 2.80
N VAL A 335 19.84 15.86 3.16
CA VAL A 335 20.20 17.20 3.65
C VAL A 335 21.33 17.78 2.83
N GLY A 336 21.46 19.11 2.87
CA GLY A 336 22.50 19.85 2.16
C GLY A 336 21.97 20.65 0.97
N PHE A 337 20.76 20.39 0.56
CA PHE A 337 20.06 21.14 -0.49
C PHE A 337 19.78 22.59 -0.04
N LYS A 338 20.08 23.56 -0.91
CA LYS A 338 19.91 24.98 -0.61
C LYS A 338 18.61 25.57 -1.13
N ASP A 339 18.21 25.19 -2.34
CA ASP A 339 17.10 25.81 -3.08
C ASP A 339 16.14 24.79 -3.67
N ILE A 340 15.87 23.69 -2.93
CA ILE A 340 14.87 22.68 -3.32
C ILE A 340 13.52 23.04 -2.70
N HIS A 341 12.46 22.94 -3.52
CA HIS A 341 11.06 23.06 -3.11
C HIS A 341 10.30 21.76 -3.35
N THR A 342 9.17 21.62 -2.68
CA THR A 342 8.25 20.49 -2.93
C THR A 342 7.76 20.57 -4.38
N GLY A 343 7.91 19.48 -5.13
CA GLY A 343 7.58 19.38 -6.55
C GLY A 343 8.78 19.57 -7.49
N ASP A 344 9.96 19.91 -6.99
CA ASP A 344 11.17 20.00 -7.80
C ASP A 344 11.65 18.60 -8.23
N THR A 345 12.17 18.54 -9.45
CA THR A 345 12.79 17.35 -10.05
C THR A 345 14.26 17.61 -10.33
#